data_8aaf7857f3f019e6280ce1d6339a1c66
#
_entry.id   8aaf7857f3f019e6280ce1d6339a1c66
#
_cell.length_a   1.000
_cell.length_b   1.000
_cell.length_c   1.000
_cell.angle_alpha   90.00
_cell.angle_beta   90.00
_cell.angle_gamma   90.00
#
_symmetry.space_group_name_H-M   'P 1'
#
loop_
_entity.id
_entity.type
_entity.pdbx_description
1 polymer ?
#
loop_
_entity_poly.entity_id
_entity_poly.type
_entity_poly.pdbx_seq_one_letter_code
_entity_poly.pdbx_strand_id
1 'polypeptide(L)'
;LWILFVFHQTMEGGWRPTVRPPRLGGNARMGVFATRSTFRPNPIGMSLVELKEVVCHKDSVILKLGSLDLVDGTPVVDIKPYLPFAESLPDMRKVRQLQRWR
;
A
#
# COMPACT_ATOMS: atom_id res chain seq x y z
N LEU A 1 -3.13 -2.28 10.56
CA LEU A 1 -3.95 -1.65 9.52
C LEU A 1 -3.13 -1.33 8.25
N TRP A 2 -3.81 -1.20 7.15
CA TRP A 2 -3.24 -0.75 5.89
C TRP A 2 -3.35 0.75 5.77
N ILE A 3 -2.26 1.40 5.35
CA ILE A 3 -2.25 2.80 4.96
C ILE A 3 -2.01 2.87 3.47
N LEU A 4 -2.90 3.55 2.75
CA LEU A 4 -2.76 3.84 1.34
C LEU A 4 -2.37 5.30 1.18
N PHE A 5 -1.31 5.56 0.43
CA PHE A 5 -0.71 6.89 0.34
C PHE A 5 -0.22 7.18 -1.08
N VAL A 6 0.02 8.45 -1.37
CA VAL A 6 0.51 8.88 -2.68
C VAL A 6 2.02 9.02 -2.66
N PHE A 7 2.69 8.46 -3.65
CA PHE A 7 4.12 8.69 -3.89
C PHE A 7 4.33 10.08 -4.47
N HIS A 8 4.13 11.12 -3.68
CA HIS A 8 4.13 12.49 -4.16
C HIS A 8 5.49 12.97 -4.69
N GLN A 9 6.59 12.39 -4.23
CA GLN A 9 7.93 12.75 -4.70
C GLN A 9 8.27 12.18 -6.08
N THR A 10 7.54 11.17 -6.54
CA THR A 10 7.77 10.55 -7.85
C THR A 10 6.70 10.89 -8.88
N MET A 11 5.67 11.64 -8.53
CA MET A 11 4.57 11.99 -9.43
C MET A 11 5.04 12.72 -10.69
N GLU A 12 6.01 13.62 -10.56
CA GLU A 12 6.55 14.40 -11.69
C GLU A 12 7.43 13.55 -12.63
N GLY A 13 7.96 12.43 -12.14
CA GLY A 13 8.78 11.53 -12.93
C GLY A 13 8.00 10.66 -13.90
N GLY A 14 6.66 10.70 -13.86
CA GLY A 14 5.79 9.88 -14.68
C GLY A 14 5.82 8.41 -14.27
N TRP A 15 5.25 7.57 -15.10
CA TRP A 15 5.21 6.14 -14.84
C TRP A 15 5.93 5.37 -15.94
N ARG A 16 6.26 4.11 -15.65
CA ARG A 16 6.95 3.22 -16.58
C ARG A 16 6.22 1.89 -16.68
N PRO A 17 5.98 1.35 -17.90
CA PRO A 17 5.27 0.07 -18.05
C PRO A 17 6.05 -1.12 -17.50
N THR A 18 7.38 -1.04 -17.49
CA THR A 18 8.26 -2.08 -16.94
C THR A 18 9.28 -1.47 -16.00
N VAL A 19 9.65 -2.22 -14.98
CA VAL A 19 10.63 -1.83 -13.97
C VAL A 19 11.52 -3.01 -13.62
N ARG A 20 12.64 -2.74 -12.96
CA ARG A 20 13.57 -3.77 -12.46
C ARG A 20 13.56 -3.76 -10.93
N PRO A 21 12.73 -4.61 -10.28
CA PRO A 21 12.67 -4.64 -8.83
C PRO A 21 13.99 -5.14 -8.25
N PRO A 22 14.59 -4.44 -7.27
CA PRO A 22 15.90 -4.82 -6.74
C PRO A 22 15.91 -6.15 -5.97
N ARG A 23 14.75 -6.60 -5.49
CA ARG A 23 14.64 -7.81 -4.66
C ARG A 23 14.41 -9.10 -5.45
N LEU A 24 14.18 -9.02 -6.75
CA LEU A 24 13.83 -10.17 -7.58
C LEU A 24 14.93 -10.50 -8.60
N GLY A 25 16.18 -10.58 -8.14
CA GLY A 25 17.29 -10.97 -9.00
C GLY A 25 17.88 -9.85 -9.86
N GLY A 26 17.61 -8.61 -9.50
CA GLY A 26 18.35 -7.41 -9.94
C GLY A 26 18.18 -6.94 -11.37
N ASN A 27 18.21 -7.83 -12.35
CA ASN A 27 18.25 -7.44 -13.76
C ASN A 27 17.00 -7.81 -14.57
N ALA A 28 16.07 -8.55 -14.00
CA ALA A 28 14.86 -8.93 -14.71
C ALA A 28 13.88 -7.74 -14.78
N ARG A 29 13.44 -7.38 -15.99
CA ARG A 29 12.36 -6.41 -16.17
C ARG A 29 11.03 -7.07 -15.93
N MET A 30 10.15 -6.38 -15.19
CA MET A 30 8.80 -6.83 -14.91
C MET A 30 7.78 -5.76 -15.25
N GLY A 31 6.59 -6.15 -15.66
CA GLY A 31 5.47 -5.22 -15.82
C GLY A 31 5.21 -4.47 -14.50
N VAL A 32 4.96 -3.17 -14.58
CA VAL A 32 4.82 -2.32 -13.39
C VAL A 32 3.70 -2.82 -12.46
N PHE A 33 2.62 -3.38 -13.02
CA PHE A 33 1.50 -3.89 -12.23
C PHE A 33 1.80 -5.23 -11.52
N ALA A 34 2.90 -5.88 -11.91
CA ALA A 34 3.40 -7.06 -11.21
C ALA A 34 4.38 -6.70 -10.08
N THR A 35 4.55 -5.43 -9.77
CA THR A 35 5.48 -4.90 -8.77
C THR A 35 4.79 -3.87 -7.89
N ARG A 36 5.50 -3.44 -6.86
CA ARG A 36 5.10 -2.31 -6.01
C ARG A 36 5.91 -1.04 -6.30
N SER A 37 6.45 -0.93 -7.51
CA SER A 37 7.23 0.24 -7.93
C SER A 37 6.42 1.54 -7.79
N THR A 38 7.12 2.62 -7.47
CA THR A 38 6.55 3.97 -7.40
C THR A 38 6.27 4.56 -8.78
N PHE A 39 6.89 4.01 -9.84
CA PHE A 39 6.75 4.48 -11.22
C PHE A 39 5.54 3.84 -11.89
N ARG A 40 4.36 4.18 -11.43
CA ARG A 40 3.10 3.59 -11.91
C ARG A 40 2.08 4.68 -12.27
N PRO A 41 1.06 4.35 -13.11
CA PRO A 41 0.08 5.34 -13.57
C PRO A 41 -0.62 6.09 -12.43
N ASN A 42 -1.04 5.34 -11.41
CA ASN A 42 -1.56 5.89 -10.18
C ASN A 42 -0.51 5.63 -9.09
N PRO A 43 0.26 6.65 -8.67
CA PRO A 43 1.38 6.44 -7.76
C PRO A 43 0.89 6.28 -6.32
N ILE A 44 0.14 5.22 -6.08
CA ILE A 44 -0.41 4.88 -4.76
C ILE A 44 0.37 3.73 -4.18
N GLY A 45 0.86 3.92 -2.97
CA GLY A 45 1.52 2.89 -2.18
C GLY A 45 0.63 2.40 -1.06
N MET A 46 1.04 1.28 -0.47
CA MET A 46 0.39 0.69 0.68
C MET A 46 1.42 0.19 1.68
N SER A 47 1.14 0.39 2.96
CA SER A 47 1.98 -0.11 4.05
C SER A 47 1.12 -0.74 5.13
N LEU A 48 1.52 -1.92 5.58
CA LEU A 48 0.90 -2.58 6.71
C LEU A 48 1.63 -2.17 7.99
N VAL A 49 0.91 -1.56 8.92
CA VAL A 49 1.49 -1.03 10.15
C VAL A 49 0.68 -1.42 11.37
N GLU A 50 1.35 -1.47 12.50
CA GLU A 50 0.69 -1.66 13.78
C GLU A 50 0.10 -0.33 14.26
N LEU A 51 -1.17 -0.35 14.66
CA LEU A 51 -1.79 0.79 15.35
C LEU A 51 -1.47 0.68 16.84
N LYS A 52 -0.66 1.61 17.35
CA LYS A 52 -0.24 1.61 18.76
C LYS A 52 -1.18 2.38 19.66
N GLU A 53 -1.65 3.53 19.20
CA GLU A 53 -2.47 4.40 20.01
C GLU A 53 -3.29 5.33 19.13
N VAL A 54 -4.50 5.64 19.57
CA VAL A 54 -5.34 6.68 18.99
C VAL A 54 -5.44 7.81 20.00
N VAL A 55 -4.95 8.99 19.63
CA VAL A 55 -5.00 10.18 20.49
C VAL A 55 -6.02 11.13 19.92
N CYS A 56 -7.08 11.38 20.69
CA CYS A 56 -8.14 12.30 20.29
C CYS A 56 -7.92 13.67 20.94
N HIS A 57 -7.76 14.68 20.10
CA HIS A 57 -7.75 16.07 20.49
C HIS A 57 -9.08 16.73 20.11
N LYS A 58 -9.30 17.94 20.59
CA LYS A 58 -10.54 18.68 20.32
C LYS A 58 -10.81 18.84 18.81
N ASP A 59 -9.77 19.14 18.04
CA ASP A 59 -9.88 19.44 16.62
C ASP A 59 -9.13 18.45 15.70
N SER A 60 -8.57 17.40 16.29
CA SER A 60 -7.77 16.43 15.51
C SER A 60 -7.73 15.07 16.18
N VAL A 61 -7.43 14.05 15.38
CA VAL A 61 -7.15 12.69 15.85
C VAL A 61 -5.79 12.29 15.33
N ILE A 62 -4.95 11.76 16.20
CA ILE A 62 -3.61 11.29 15.85
C ILE A 62 -3.57 9.78 15.99
N LEU A 63 -3.17 9.10 14.94
CA LEU A 63 -2.89 7.67 14.98
C LEU A 63 -1.39 7.47 15.17
N LYS A 64 -1.00 6.89 16.31
CA LYS A 64 0.39 6.52 16.53
C LYS A 64 0.63 5.12 16.00
N LEU A 65 1.53 5.01 15.06
CA LEU A 65 1.80 3.78 14.31
C LEU A 65 3.19 3.24 14.63
N GLY A 66 3.34 1.92 14.51
CA GLY A 66 4.64 1.27 14.57
C GLY A 66 5.29 1.28 13.21
N SER A 67 6.61 1.48 13.16
CA SER A 67 7.47 1.26 11.98
C SER A 67 6.87 1.74 10.65
N LEU A 68 6.55 3.00 10.56
CA LEU A 68 6.05 3.60 9.33
C LEU A 68 7.22 4.26 8.58
N ASP A 69 7.49 3.80 7.36
CA ASP A 69 8.53 4.33 6.51
C ASP A 69 7.94 5.22 5.42
N LEU A 70 7.44 6.37 5.83
CA LEU A 70 6.91 7.39 4.92
C LEU A 70 7.63 8.72 5.16
N VAL A 71 7.80 9.46 4.07
CA VAL A 71 8.31 10.83 4.14
C VAL A 71 7.27 11.71 4.82
N ASP A 72 7.72 12.58 5.70
CA ASP A 72 6.85 13.56 6.35
C ASP A 72 6.10 14.39 5.31
N GLY A 73 4.83 14.62 5.54
CA GLY A 73 3.98 15.32 4.60
C GLY A 73 3.37 14.45 3.50
N THR A 74 3.65 13.14 3.49
CA THR A 74 3.06 12.22 2.51
C THR A 74 1.53 12.20 2.63
N PRO A 75 0.79 12.50 1.54
CA PRO A 75 -0.67 12.44 1.57
C PRO A 75 -1.18 11.01 1.75
N VAL A 76 -2.00 10.80 2.77
CA VAL A 76 -2.68 9.52 3.00
C VAL A 76 -4.08 9.62 2.38
N VAL A 77 -4.42 8.66 1.53
CA VAL A 77 -5.71 8.66 0.81
C VAL A 77 -6.73 7.73 1.43
N ASP A 78 -6.29 6.70 2.15
CA ASP A 78 -7.21 5.77 2.79
C ASP A 78 -6.52 4.98 3.90
N ILE A 79 -7.31 4.50 4.84
CA ILE A 79 -6.87 3.63 5.93
C ILE A 79 -7.86 2.47 5.99
N LYS A 80 -7.33 1.24 5.95
CA LYS A 80 -8.17 0.03 5.99
C LYS A 80 -7.69 -0.91 7.08
N PRO A 81 -8.60 -1.63 7.73
CA PRO A 81 -8.20 -2.64 8.71
C PRO A 81 -7.49 -3.81 8.02
N TYR A 82 -6.57 -4.44 8.74
CA TYR A 82 -6.02 -5.72 8.34
C TYR A 82 -7.01 -6.82 8.73
N LEU A 83 -7.44 -7.61 7.74
CA LEU A 83 -8.38 -8.71 7.93
C LEU A 83 -7.68 -10.02 7.53
N PRO A 84 -7.24 -10.84 8.49
CA PRO A 84 -6.45 -12.05 8.18
C PRO A 84 -7.14 -13.00 7.22
N PHE A 85 -8.46 -13.16 7.32
CA PHE A 85 -9.20 -14.04 6.43
C PHE A 85 -9.26 -13.55 4.98
N ALA A 86 -9.15 -12.24 4.75
CA ALA A 86 -9.15 -11.64 3.42
C ALA A 86 -7.75 -11.49 2.83
N GLU A 87 -6.72 -11.30 3.69
CA GLU A 87 -5.33 -11.11 3.26
C GLU A 87 -4.62 -12.43 2.98
N SER A 88 -5.03 -13.50 3.62
CA SER A 88 -4.46 -14.84 3.44
C SER A 88 -5.39 -15.66 2.56
N LEU A 89 -5.09 -15.73 1.26
CA LEU A 89 -5.90 -16.43 0.27
C LEU A 89 -5.09 -17.57 -0.36
N PRO A 90 -5.00 -18.74 0.33
CA PRO A 90 -4.22 -19.86 -0.18
C PRO A 90 -4.86 -20.53 -1.41
N ASP A 91 -6.13 -20.26 -1.71
CA ASP A 91 -6.87 -20.83 -2.83
C ASP A 91 -7.72 -19.77 -3.52
N MET A 92 -7.52 -19.60 -4.83
CA MET A 92 -8.28 -18.67 -5.67
C MET A 92 -9.79 -18.93 -5.68
N ARG A 93 -10.23 -20.15 -5.41
CA ARG A 93 -11.66 -20.48 -5.30
C ARG A 93 -12.30 -19.74 -4.13
N LYS A 94 -11.59 -19.58 -3.04
CA LYS A 94 -12.09 -18.83 -1.88
C LYS A 94 -12.27 -17.35 -2.20
N VAL A 95 -11.39 -16.77 -3.01
CA VAL A 95 -11.54 -15.39 -3.48
C VAL A 95 -12.84 -15.19 -4.22
N ARG A 96 -13.18 -16.09 -5.14
CA ARG A 96 -14.44 -16.03 -5.90
C ARG A 96 -15.67 -16.14 -5.00
N GLN A 97 -15.63 -16.99 -3.99
CA GLN A 97 -16.71 -17.12 -3.03
C GLN A 97 -16.93 -15.84 -2.24
N LEU A 98 -15.86 -15.20 -1.77
CA LEU A 98 -15.93 -13.93 -1.05
C LEU A 98 -16.52 -12.81 -1.92
N GLN A 99 -16.18 -12.77 -3.19
CA GLN A 99 -16.73 -11.78 -4.14
C GLN A 99 -18.23 -11.97 -4.40
N ARG A 100 -18.74 -13.18 -4.32
CA ARG A 100 -20.18 -13.46 -4.51
C ARG A 100 -21.04 -12.92 -3.38
N TRP A 101 -20.49 -12.67 -2.21
CA TRP A 101 -21.21 -12.18 -1.04
C TRP A 101 -21.39 -10.65 -1.04
N ARG A 102 -20.85 -9.99 -2.04
CA ARG A 102 -21.00 -8.56 -2.25
C ARG A 102 -22.10 -8.29 -3.27
#